data_72c1f99a6f815b0db746574c590a138b
#
_entry.id   72c1f99a6f815b0db746574c590a138b
#
_cell.length_a   1.000
_cell.length_b   1.000
_cell.length_c   1.000
_cell.angle_alpha   90.00
_cell.angle_beta   90.00
_cell.angle_gamma   90.00
#
_symmetry.space_group_name_H-M   'P 1'
#
loop_
_entity.id
_entity.type
_entity.pdbx_description
1 polymer ?
#
loop_
_entity_poly.entity_id
_entity_poly.type
_entity_poly.pdbx_seq_one_letter_code
_entity_poly.pdbx_strand_id
1 'polypeptide(L)'
;MHGRITDRRRYPVPVCRFEPDLSPWAVAAWAPAAGDVVDAACALGRFGRAVHEAPPVDVARLEHAAVWSMGISPAVPCPDPLRDLSARLTIWHPATPILTAGRPSMGGLVQSHRVLWAGQRQAGKPRSTELPSAALPRDTDGTPCLAPSPRDVLRLGASIDRVITELPNSLDQALVGAAWFIWAIESTAPLPDGNSELAWSASAAWLCMSVGVASTALDLHAVLDADLHRRCRHELAAQGSVAAWSAQVWRTVTRACDRTIGQLAALDRARTELLDRADAMRAPRHPRELVMHLMGSPITDVRDVERTLGITFAAANDLVERCITAGILREVTGRRRGRIYCCDASANALGHVTASLQASVPAGAA
;
A
#
# COMPACT_ATOMS: atom_id res chain seq x y z
N MET A 1 24.97 -11.17 -13.76
CA MET A 1 24.64 -9.79 -13.32
C MET A 1 23.46 -9.33 -14.16
N HIS A 2 22.37 -8.88 -13.53
CA HIS A 2 21.14 -8.45 -14.24
C HIS A 2 21.15 -6.95 -14.54
N GLY A 3 22.27 -6.48 -14.96
CA GLY A 3 22.59 -5.10 -15.31
C GLY A 3 24.12 -4.95 -15.41
N ARG A 4 24.55 -3.76 -15.74
CA ARG A 4 25.98 -3.45 -15.90
C ARG A 4 26.34 -2.11 -15.26
N ILE A 5 27.60 -1.99 -14.86
CA ILE A 5 28.18 -0.71 -14.48
C ILE A 5 28.66 -0.03 -15.75
N THR A 6 28.04 1.12 -16.09
CA THR A 6 28.25 1.80 -17.38
C THR A 6 29.15 3.03 -17.32
N ASP A 7 29.30 3.64 -16.16
CA ASP A 7 30.08 4.87 -16.01
C ASP A 7 30.81 4.87 -14.67
N ARG A 8 32.13 5.10 -14.69
CA ARG A 8 32.95 5.27 -13.48
C ARG A 8 33.61 6.63 -13.55
N ARG A 9 33.23 7.51 -12.62
CA ARG A 9 33.80 8.87 -12.49
C ARG A 9 34.66 8.98 -11.24
N ARG A 10 35.73 9.75 -11.34
CA ARG A 10 36.66 9.93 -10.22
C ARG A 10 36.52 11.26 -9.49
N TYR A 11 35.70 12.19 -9.97
CA TYR A 11 35.62 13.52 -9.38
C TYR A 11 34.14 13.94 -9.21
N PRO A 12 33.81 14.64 -8.10
CA PRO A 12 34.60 14.92 -6.89
C PRO A 12 34.79 13.69 -5.97
N VAL A 13 33.93 12.68 -6.07
CA VAL A 13 34.01 11.40 -5.37
C VAL A 13 33.86 10.28 -6.41
N PRO A 14 34.63 9.17 -6.29
CA PRO A 14 34.42 8.03 -7.17
C PRO A 14 32.99 7.54 -7.11
N VAL A 15 32.33 7.42 -8.24
CA VAL A 15 30.98 6.87 -8.37
C VAL A 15 30.92 5.97 -9.59
N CYS A 16 30.09 4.95 -9.55
CA CYS A 16 29.77 4.14 -10.71
C CYS A 16 28.26 4.26 -11.00
N ARG A 17 27.86 3.88 -12.19
CA ARG A 17 26.45 3.90 -12.60
C ARG A 17 26.01 2.49 -12.94
N PHE A 18 24.90 2.10 -12.36
CA PHE A 18 24.25 0.81 -12.64
C PHE A 18 23.15 1.00 -13.70
N GLU A 19 23.18 0.21 -14.75
CA GLU A 19 22.16 0.15 -15.79
C GLU A 19 21.55 -1.26 -15.77
N PRO A 20 20.25 -1.41 -15.41
CA PRO A 20 19.59 -2.70 -15.37
C PRO A 20 19.38 -3.26 -16.78
N ASP A 21 19.36 -4.58 -16.91
CA ASP A 21 18.95 -5.27 -18.14
C ASP A 21 17.41 -5.29 -18.20
N LEU A 22 16.85 -4.46 -19.06
CA LEU A 22 15.41 -4.34 -19.32
C LEU A 22 14.99 -5.05 -20.62
N SER A 23 15.80 -5.96 -21.16
CA SER A 23 15.45 -6.68 -22.39
C SER A 23 14.23 -7.59 -22.17
N PRO A 24 13.39 -7.80 -23.20
CA PRO A 24 12.29 -8.76 -23.13
C PRO A 24 12.73 -10.19 -22.79
N TRP A 25 13.93 -10.57 -23.19
CA TRP A 25 14.54 -11.87 -22.86
C TRP A 25 14.79 -12.04 -21.35
N ALA A 26 15.04 -10.94 -20.64
CA ALA A 26 15.15 -10.97 -19.18
C ALA A 26 13.85 -11.46 -18.55
N VAL A 27 12.67 -11.07 -19.05
CA VAL A 27 11.37 -11.51 -18.53
C VAL A 27 11.15 -13.01 -18.74
N ALA A 28 11.52 -13.57 -19.88
CA ALA A 28 11.43 -15.00 -20.13
C ALA A 28 12.31 -15.83 -19.17
N ALA A 29 13.47 -15.28 -18.78
CA ALA A 29 14.35 -15.91 -17.78
C ALA A 29 13.78 -15.89 -16.35
N TRP A 30 12.72 -15.12 -16.12
CA TRP A 30 12.00 -15.03 -14.84
C TRP A 30 10.89 -16.07 -14.71
N ALA A 31 10.82 -17.02 -15.66
CA ALA A 31 9.89 -18.13 -15.60
C ALA A 31 10.06 -18.92 -14.29
N PRO A 32 8.98 -19.28 -13.62
CA PRO A 32 8.96 -19.69 -12.22
C PRO A 32 9.62 -21.03 -11.96
N ALA A 33 10.28 -21.15 -10.81
CA ALA A 33 10.33 -22.40 -10.10
C ALA A 33 8.87 -22.78 -9.73
N ALA A 34 8.38 -23.91 -10.22
CA ALA A 34 6.95 -24.23 -10.33
C ALA A 34 6.11 -24.11 -9.03
N GLY A 35 6.71 -24.29 -7.84
CA GLY A 35 5.99 -24.29 -6.57
C GLY A 35 5.48 -22.92 -6.13
N ASP A 36 6.37 -21.93 -5.97
CA ASP A 36 6.01 -20.62 -5.39
C ASP A 36 4.99 -19.84 -6.26
N VAL A 37 5.02 -20.01 -7.59
CA VAL A 37 4.07 -19.36 -8.49
C VAL A 37 2.68 -19.99 -8.42
N VAL A 38 2.62 -21.33 -8.29
CA VAL A 38 1.34 -22.03 -8.11
C VAL A 38 0.68 -21.62 -6.81
N ASP A 39 1.45 -21.54 -5.72
CA ASP A 39 0.95 -21.08 -4.42
C ASP A 39 0.42 -19.64 -4.49
N ALA A 40 1.15 -18.75 -5.16
CA ALA A 40 0.72 -17.36 -5.36
C ALA A 40 -0.54 -17.26 -6.24
N ALA A 41 -0.63 -18.05 -7.32
CA ALA A 41 -1.81 -18.09 -8.18
C ALA A 41 -3.04 -18.63 -7.44
N CYS A 42 -2.88 -19.69 -6.65
CA CYS A 42 -3.93 -20.23 -5.79
C CYS A 42 -4.39 -19.23 -4.72
N ALA A 43 -3.44 -18.53 -4.09
CA ALA A 43 -3.75 -17.50 -3.11
C ALA A 43 -4.51 -16.32 -3.73
N LEU A 44 -4.10 -15.85 -4.91
CA LEU A 44 -4.82 -14.81 -5.65
C LEU A 44 -6.25 -15.26 -6.03
N GLY A 45 -6.43 -16.51 -6.44
CA GLY A 45 -7.77 -17.04 -6.72
C GLY A 45 -8.68 -17.07 -5.49
N ARG A 46 -8.15 -17.44 -4.31
CA ARG A 46 -8.89 -17.36 -3.03
C ARG A 46 -9.19 -15.91 -2.64
N PHE A 47 -8.21 -15.02 -2.76
CA PHE A 47 -8.35 -13.58 -2.52
C PHE A 47 -9.44 -12.97 -3.40
N GLY A 48 -9.42 -13.25 -4.72
CA GLY A 48 -10.41 -12.72 -5.66
C GLY A 48 -11.84 -13.10 -5.25
N ARG A 49 -12.07 -14.35 -4.86
CA ARG A 49 -13.38 -14.81 -4.35
C ARG A 49 -13.76 -14.10 -3.05
N ALA A 50 -12.86 -14.03 -2.08
CA ALA A 50 -13.14 -13.39 -0.79
C ALA A 50 -13.50 -11.91 -0.95
N VAL A 51 -12.82 -11.17 -1.85
CA VAL A 51 -13.14 -9.76 -2.15
C VAL A 51 -14.49 -9.65 -2.86
N HIS A 52 -14.81 -10.55 -3.78
CA HIS A 52 -16.10 -10.54 -4.49
C HIS A 52 -17.29 -10.80 -3.57
N GLU A 53 -17.12 -11.65 -2.57
CA GLU A 53 -18.14 -11.99 -1.57
C GLU A 53 -18.26 -10.97 -0.44
N ALA A 54 -17.23 -10.14 -0.23
CA ALA A 54 -17.17 -9.17 0.86
C ALA A 54 -18.06 -7.94 0.60
N PRO A 55 -18.59 -7.30 1.65
CA PRO A 55 -19.28 -6.02 1.52
C PRO A 55 -18.35 -4.95 0.92
N PRO A 56 -18.84 -4.12 -0.03
CA PRO A 56 -18.03 -3.07 -0.67
C PRO A 56 -17.34 -2.11 0.31
N VAL A 57 -17.99 -1.82 1.46
CA VAL A 57 -17.41 -0.96 2.50
C VAL A 57 -16.16 -1.57 3.13
N ASP A 58 -16.12 -2.88 3.30
CA ASP A 58 -14.96 -3.58 3.87
C ASP A 58 -13.80 -3.60 2.87
N VAL A 59 -14.09 -3.80 1.59
CA VAL A 59 -13.09 -3.73 0.51
C VAL A 59 -12.50 -2.32 0.41
N ALA A 60 -13.34 -1.28 0.36
CA ALA A 60 -12.89 0.11 0.32
C ALA A 60 -12.01 0.46 1.53
N ARG A 61 -12.29 -0.14 2.68
CA ARG A 61 -11.51 0.05 3.88
C ARG A 61 -10.11 -0.57 3.80
N LEU A 62 -10.00 -1.75 3.22
CA LEU A 62 -8.70 -2.38 2.99
C LEU A 62 -7.87 -1.62 1.95
N GLU A 63 -8.53 -1.04 0.94
CA GLU A 63 -7.87 -0.16 -0.02
C GLU A 63 -7.25 1.07 0.65
N HIS A 64 -7.98 1.68 1.59
CA HIS A 64 -7.44 2.79 2.40
C HIS A 64 -6.26 2.34 3.27
N ALA A 65 -6.37 1.16 3.91
CA ALA A 65 -5.30 0.62 4.73
C ALA A 65 -4.05 0.31 3.90
N ALA A 66 -4.21 -0.20 2.67
CA ALA A 66 -3.10 -0.49 1.77
C ALA A 66 -2.34 0.78 1.34
N VAL A 67 -3.04 1.87 1.03
CA VAL A 67 -2.40 3.16 0.75
C VAL A 67 -1.64 3.69 1.97
N TRP A 68 -2.20 3.50 3.16
CA TRP A 68 -1.58 3.92 4.40
C TRP A 68 -0.29 3.17 4.71
N SER A 69 -0.22 1.86 4.44
CA SER A 69 0.97 1.04 4.71
C SER A 69 2.19 1.47 3.92
N MET A 70 2.00 2.18 2.80
CA MET A 70 3.09 2.74 1.99
C MET A 70 3.87 3.86 2.70
N GLY A 71 3.46 4.28 3.90
CA GLY A 71 4.14 5.37 4.63
C GLY A 71 4.04 6.73 3.96
N ILE A 72 3.20 6.86 2.93
CA ILE A 72 3.00 8.09 2.19
C ILE A 72 2.11 9.01 3.04
N SER A 73 2.74 9.98 3.68
CA SER A 73 2.05 11.01 4.44
C SER A 73 1.67 12.14 3.50
N PRO A 74 0.38 12.50 3.37
CA PRO A 74 0.04 13.74 2.67
C PRO A 74 0.77 14.92 3.33
N ALA A 75 1.32 15.80 2.51
CA ALA A 75 2.29 16.84 2.87
C ALA A 75 1.78 17.98 3.77
N VAL A 76 0.66 17.82 4.46
CA VAL A 76 0.15 18.82 5.39
C VAL A 76 0.38 18.34 6.82
N PRO A 77 1.36 18.89 7.54
CA PRO A 77 1.53 18.59 8.96
C PRO A 77 0.28 19.03 9.72
N CYS A 78 -0.48 18.08 10.26
CA CYS A 78 -1.54 18.39 11.20
C CYS A 78 -0.94 18.40 12.61
N PRO A 79 -1.08 19.47 13.39
CA PRO A 79 -0.53 19.55 14.75
C PRO A 79 -1.22 18.59 15.74
N ASP A 80 -2.33 17.98 15.35
CA ASP A 80 -3.06 16.98 16.14
C ASP A 80 -2.96 15.60 15.44
N PRO A 81 -2.14 14.65 15.97
CA PRO A 81 -1.94 13.34 15.34
C PRO A 81 -3.23 12.53 15.14
N LEU A 82 -4.24 12.73 16.00
CA LEU A 82 -5.51 12.03 15.89
C LEU A 82 -6.44 12.65 14.84
N ARG A 83 -6.40 13.98 14.68
CA ARG A 83 -7.07 14.66 13.56
C ARG A 83 -6.38 14.37 12.24
N ASP A 84 -5.06 14.30 12.24
CA ASP A 84 -4.28 13.89 11.08
C ASP A 84 -4.63 12.46 10.66
N LEU A 85 -4.71 11.52 11.62
CA LEU A 85 -5.14 10.15 11.38
C LEU A 85 -6.58 10.09 10.83
N SER A 86 -7.51 10.83 11.43
CA SER A 86 -8.90 10.93 10.94
C SER A 86 -8.96 11.53 9.53
N ALA A 87 -8.25 12.61 9.27
CA ALA A 87 -8.19 13.25 7.96
C ALA A 87 -7.59 12.31 6.90
N ARG A 88 -6.53 11.59 7.24
CA ARG A 88 -5.89 10.61 6.36
C ARG A 88 -6.82 9.45 6.04
N LEU A 89 -7.59 8.96 7.00
CA LEU A 89 -8.58 7.89 6.79
C LEU A 89 -9.79 8.37 5.96
N THR A 90 -10.05 9.67 5.89
CA THR A 90 -11.22 10.26 5.22
C THR A 90 -10.91 10.85 3.83
N ILE A 91 -9.68 11.29 3.58
CA ILE A 91 -9.32 12.07 2.36
C ILE A 91 -9.02 11.18 1.15
N TRP A 92 -8.75 9.88 1.33
CA TRP A 92 -8.31 9.03 0.26
C TRP A 92 -9.44 8.28 -0.42
N HIS A 93 -9.84 8.76 -1.60
CA HIS A 93 -10.60 7.97 -2.55
C HIS A 93 -9.60 7.22 -3.46
N PRO A 94 -9.67 5.88 -3.55
CA PRO A 94 -8.68 5.06 -4.26
C PRO A 94 -8.76 5.13 -5.79
N ALA A 95 -9.35 6.18 -6.33
CA ALA A 95 -9.46 6.40 -7.78
C ALA A 95 -8.15 6.91 -8.42
N THR A 96 -6.99 6.50 -7.89
CA THR A 96 -5.72 6.85 -8.53
C THR A 96 -5.47 5.86 -9.66
N PRO A 97 -5.41 6.29 -10.92
CA PRO A 97 -5.21 5.41 -12.05
C PRO A 97 -3.74 4.92 -12.09
N ILE A 98 -3.40 3.97 -11.23
CA ILE A 98 -2.09 3.30 -11.26
C ILE A 98 -1.95 2.46 -12.54
N LEU A 99 -3.08 2.03 -13.10
CA LEU A 99 -3.10 1.14 -14.25
C LEU A 99 -3.63 1.85 -15.50
N THR A 100 -2.88 1.74 -16.58
CA THR A 100 -3.34 2.07 -17.92
C THR A 100 -3.75 0.78 -18.61
N ALA A 101 -5.00 0.68 -19.09
CA ALA A 101 -5.53 -0.51 -19.76
C ALA A 101 -5.35 -1.82 -18.96
N GLY A 102 -5.46 -1.77 -17.64
CA GLY A 102 -5.34 -2.95 -16.75
C GLY A 102 -3.92 -3.40 -16.45
N ARG A 103 -2.90 -2.67 -16.88
CA ARG A 103 -1.48 -2.98 -16.67
C ARG A 103 -0.71 -1.77 -16.12
N PRO A 104 0.36 -1.97 -15.34
CA PRO A 104 1.19 -0.88 -14.89
C PRO A 104 1.90 -0.20 -16.07
N SER A 105 2.09 1.12 -15.95
CA SER A 105 2.80 1.91 -16.96
C SER A 105 3.54 3.07 -16.30
N MET A 106 4.54 3.61 -16.99
CA MET A 106 5.24 4.82 -16.53
C MET A 106 4.30 6.02 -16.42
N GLY A 107 3.34 6.15 -17.33
CA GLY A 107 2.31 7.19 -17.25
C GLY A 107 1.45 7.05 -15.99
N GLY A 108 1.03 5.84 -15.66
CA GLY A 108 0.30 5.52 -14.43
C GLY A 108 1.10 5.83 -13.17
N LEU A 109 2.39 5.45 -13.13
CA LEU A 109 3.28 5.76 -11.99
C LEU A 109 3.46 7.27 -11.79
N VAL A 110 3.72 8.01 -12.86
CA VAL A 110 3.86 9.48 -12.83
C VAL A 110 2.57 10.15 -12.33
N GLN A 111 1.42 9.68 -12.78
CA GLN A 111 0.12 10.19 -12.33
C GLN A 111 -0.14 9.88 -10.86
N SER A 112 0.15 8.65 -10.42
CA SER A 112 0.02 8.26 -9.02
C SER A 112 0.96 9.05 -8.13
N HIS A 113 2.22 9.23 -8.54
CA HIS A 113 3.17 10.07 -7.83
C HIS A 113 2.68 11.53 -7.73
N ARG A 114 2.06 12.08 -8.79
CA ARG A 114 1.48 13.43 -8.76
C ARG A 114 0.40 13.58 -7.69
N VAL A 115 -0.44 12.58 -7.53
CA VAL A 115 -1.55 12.59 -6.56
C VAL A 115 -1.01 12.37 -5.14
N LEU A 116 -0.17 11.34 -4.96
CA LEU A 116 0.33 10.91 -3.64
C LEU A 116 1.29 11.92 -3.01
N TRP A 117 2.08 12.60 -3.82
CA TRP A 117 3.02 13.66 -3.40
C TRP A 117 2.50 15.06 -3.73
N ALA A 118 1.17 15.24 -3.84
CA ALA A 118 0.57 16.54 -4.11
C ALA A 118 1.09 17.59 -3.11
N GLY A 119 1.48 18.76 -3.63
CA GLY A 119 2.12 19.83 -2.85
C GLY A 119 3.66 19.81 -2.85
N GLN A 120 4.31 18.74 -3.24
CA GLN A 120 5.75 18.71 -3.44
C GLN A 120 6.11 19.23 -4.83
N ARG A 121 7.26 19.97 -4.92
CA ARG A 121 7.70 20.62 -6.17
C ARG A 121 7.89 19.64 -7.34
N GLN A 122 8.27 18.40 -7.06
CA GLN A 122 8.58 17.38 -8.05
C GLN A 122 7.45 16.35 -8.25
N ALA A 123 6.28 16.55 -7.64
CA ALA A 123 5.15 15.65 -7.75
C ALA A 123 4.77 15.40 -9.22
N GLY A 124 4.72 14.14 -9.62
CA GLY A 124 4.37 13.73 -10.98
C GLY A 124 5.39 14.12 -12.05
N LYS A 125 6.65 14.25 -11.69
CA LYS A 125 7.75 14.51 -12.65
C LYS A 125 8.75 13.37 -12.60
N PRO A 126 9.33 12.97 -13.75
CA PRO A 126 10.53 12.15 -13.74
C PRO A 126 11.64 12.83 -12.98
N ARG A 127 12.51 12.06 -12.33
CA ARG A 127 13.63 12.63 -11.61
C ARG A 127 14.58 13.38 -12.53
N SER A 128 15.12 14.47 -12.01
CA SER A 128 16.11 15.32 -12.69
C SER A 128 17.47 15.30 -12.00
N THR A 129 17.57 14.60 -10.85
CA THR A 129 18.78 14.51 -10.04
C THR A 129 19.31 13.08 -10.00
N GLU A 130 20.58 12.95 -9.70
CA GLU A 130 21.22 11.66 -9.46
C GLU A 130 20.69 11.07 -8.15
N LEU A 131 20.42 9.75 -8.17
CA LEU A 131 20.00 8.98 -6.99
C LEU A 131 20.92 7.77 -6.80
N PRO A 132 21.14 7.35 -5.56
CA PRO A 132 21.80 6.07 -5.29
C PRO A 132 21.03 4.93 -5.93
N SER A 133 21.74 3.91 -6.41
CA SER A 133 21.10 2.68 -6.89
C SER A 133 20.56 1.88 -5.72
N ALA A 134 19.25 1.69 -5.70
CA ALA A 134 18.63 0.80 -4.73
C ALA A 134 19.03 -0.67 -4.95
N ALA A 135 19.30 -1.06 -6.20
CA ALA A 135 19.71 -2.42 -6.56
C ALA A 135 21.16 -2.73 -6.12
N LEU A 136 22.06 -1.77 -6.27
CA LEU A 136 23.48 -1.97 -5.98
C LEU A 136 24.06 -0.69 -5.34
N PRO A 137 24.02 -0.55 -4.01
CA PRO A 137 24.44 0.67 -3.32
C PRO A 137 25.96 0.94 -3.43
N ARG A 138 26.78 -0.10 -3.57
CA ARG A 138 28.21 -0.03 -3.84
C ARG A 138 28.62 -1.14 -4.79
N ASP A 139 29.62 -0.92 -5.60
CA ASP A 139 30.23 -1.98 -6.42
C ASP A 139 31.21 -2.85 -5.59
N THR A 140 31.84 -3.82 -6.27
CA THR A 140 32.81 -4.72 -5.65
C THR A 140 34.03 -4.02 -5.06
N ASP A 141 34.35 -2.82 -5.56
CA ASP A 141 35.48 -2.01 -5.11
C ASP A 141 35.06 -1.01 -4.01
N GLY A 142 33.81 -1.11 -3.52
CA GLY A 142 33.24 -0.23 -2.51
C GLY A 142 32.83 1.15 -3.05
N THR A 143 32.88 1.37 -4.36
CA THR A 143 32.44 2.61 -5.00
C THR A 143 30.92 2.75 -4.95
N PRO A 144 30.36 3.91 -4.54
CA PRO A 144 28.91 4.12 -4.55
C PRO A 144 28.34 3.97 -5.96
N CYS A 145 27.25 3.20 -6.07
CA CYS A 145 26.52 3.05 -7.31
C CYS A 145 25.35 4.03 -7.40
N LEU A 146 25.22 4.67 -8.56
CA LEU A 146 24.09 5.50 -8.92
C LEU A 146 23.14 4.72 -9.82
N ALA A 147 21.86 5.01 -9.72
CA ALA A 147 20.86 4.59 -10.70
C ALA A 147 21.19 5.17 -12.10
N PRO A 148 20.55 4.72 -13.16
CA PRO A 148 20.73 5.24 -14.52
C PRO A 148 20.66 6.78 -14.57
N SER A 149 21.29 7.41 -15.56
CA SER A 149 21.27 8.87 -15.69
C SER A 149 19.83 9.41 -15.75
N PRO A 150 19.52 10.55 -15.13
CA PRO A 150 18.22 11.21 -15.32
C PRO A 150 17.84 11.42 -16.78
N ARG A 151 18.84 11.59 -17.67
CA ARG A 151 18.64 11.74 -19.12
C ARG A 151 18.11 10.45 -19.78
N ASP A 152 18.40 9.29 -19.19
CA ASP A 152 17.97 7.98 -19.71
C ASP A 152 16.61 7.54 -19.18
N VAL A 153 16.07 8.22 -18.16
CA VAL A 153 14.83 7.80 -17.48
C VAL A 153 13.66 7.62 -18.44
N LEU A 154 13.47 8.57 -19.36
CA LEU A 154 12.37 8.49 -20.34
C LEU A 154 12.54 7.31 -21.30
N ARG A 155 13.75 7.08 -21.80
CA ARG A 155 14.08 5.95 -22.67
C ARG A 155 13.87 4.61 -21.96
N LEU A 156 14.34 4.49 -20.73
CA LEU A 156 14.18 3.29 -19.92
C LEU A 156 12.71 3.06 -19.57
N GLY A 157 11.95 4.12 -19.24
CA GLY A 157 10.52 4.05 -19.00
C GLY A 157 9.75 3.54 -20.22
N ALA A 158 10.06 4.02 -21.41
CA ALA A 158 9.46 3.52 -22.65
C ALA A 158 9.80 2.02 -22.89
N SER A 159 11.00 1.59 -22.51
CA SER A 159 11.37 0.17 -22.57
C SER A 159 10.57 -0.68 -21.58
N ILE A 160 10.32 -0.18 -20.38
CA ILE A 160 9.49 -0.85 -19.37
C ILE A 160 8.06 -0.98 -19.90
N ASP A 161 7.46 0.11 -20.38
CA ASP A 161 6.09 0.12 -20.91
C ASP A 161 5.93 -0.88 -22.06
N ARG A 162 6.90 -0.95 -22.97
CA ARG A 162 6.89 -1.88 -24.09
C ARG A 162 6.89 -3.34 -23.60
N VAL A 163 7.80 -3.70 -22.69
CA VAL A 163 7.88 -5.07 -22.16
C VAL A 163 6.57 -5.47 -21.48
N ILE A 164 6.01 -4.61 -20.63
CA ILE A 164 4.74 -4.89 -19.95
C ILE A 164 3.59 -5.05 -20.94
N THR A 165 3.57 -4.25 -22.02
CA THR A 165 2.52 -4.31 -23.05
C THR A 165 2.60 -5.61 -23.85
N GLU A 166 3.80 -6.09 -24.14
CA GLU A 166 4.04 -7.31 -24.91
C GLU A 166 3.79 -8.62 -24.14
N LEU A 167 3.72 -8.59 -22.79
CA LEU A 167 3.44 -9.78 -22.01
C LEU A 167 2.04 -10.35 -22.34
N PRO A 168 1.88 -11.69 -22.40
CA PRO A 168 0.57 -12.32 -22.53
C PRO A 168 -0.36 -11.93 -21.38
N ASN A 169 -1.68 -11.96 -21.63
CA ASN A 169 -2.69 -11.59 -20.63
C ASN A 169 -3.16 -12.84 -19.87
N SER A 170 -2.26 -13.42 -19.05
CA SER A 170 -2.54 -14.58 -18.20
C SER A 170 -2.03 -14.35 -16.79
N LEU A 171 -2.56 -15.06 -15.80
CA LEU A 171 -2.21 -14.88 -14.38
C LEU A 171 -0.74 -15.19 -14.09
N ASP A 172 -0.21 -16.26 -14.67
CA ASP A 172 1.20 -16.64 -14.55
C ASP A 172 2.12 -15.55 -15.11
N GLN A 173 1.77 -14.98 -16.28
CA GLN A 173 2.53 -13.88 -16.87
C GLN A 173 2.38 -12.57 -16.06
N ALA A 174 1.24 -12.34 -15.43
CA ALA A 174 1.06 -11.22 -14.51
C ALA A 174 1.96 -11.37 -13.27
N LEU A 175 2.08 -12.57 -12.70
CA LEU A 175 2.98 -12.87 -11.57
C LEU A 175 4.46 -12.67 -11.93
N VAL A 176 4.88 -13.19 -13.09
CA VAL A 176 6.25 -13.00 -13.61
C VAL A 176 6.50 -11.52 -13.90
N GLY A 177 5.58 -10.88 -14.61
CA GLY A 177 5.67 -9.47 -14.96
C GLY A 177 5.69 -8.55 -13.77
N ALA A 178 4.93 -8.85 -12.71
CA ALA A 178 4.95 -8.07 -11.46
C ALA A 178 6.34 -8.13 -10.79
N ALA A 179 6.95 -9.31 -10.69
CA ALA A 179 8.29 -9.46 -10.14
C ALA A 179 9.35 -8.70 -10.95
N TRP A 180 9.26 -8.79 -12.28
CA TRP A 180 10.13 -8.05 -13.19
C TRP A 180 9.89 -6.52 -13.10
N PHE A 181 8.63 -6.09 -13.06
CA PHE A 181 8.27 -4.66 -13.02
C PHE A 181 8.78 -3.99 -11.74
N ILE A 182 8.62 -4.64 -10.58
CA ILE A 182 9.16 -4.13 -9.32
C ILE A 182 10.68 -3.93 -9.44
N TRP A 183 11.39 -4.95 -9.94
CA TRP A 183 12.82 -4.85 -10.20
C TRP A 183 13.17 -3.69 -11.14
N ALA A 184 12.48 -3.58 -12.27
CA ALA A 184 12.73 -2.57 -13.29
C ALA A 184 12.58 -1.16 -12.71
N ILE A 185 11.51 -0.89 -11.96
CA ILE A 185 11.26 0.43 -11.37
C ILE A 185 12.26 0.75 -10.25
N GLU A 186 12.52 -0.19 -9.35
CA GLU A 186 13.49 0.03 -8.27
C GLU A 186 14.90 0.25 -8.78
N SER A 187 15.29 -0.46 -9.85
CA SER A 187 16.63 -0.36 -10.44
C SER A 187 16.84 0.89 -11.29
N THR A 188 15.79 1.35 -11.99
CA THR A 188 15.85 2.57 -12.80
C THR A 188 15.58 3.83 -11.98
N ALA A 189 14.87 3.71 -10.87
CA ALA A 189 14.44 4.82 -10.01
C ALA A 189 13.93 6.02 -10.83
N PRO A 190 12.85 5.88 -11.62
CA PRO A 190 12.42 6.91 -12.56
C PRO A 190 11.83 8.15 -11.90
N LEU A 191 11.41 8.07 -10.66
CA LEU A 191 10.81 9.15 -9.89
C LEU A 191 11.80 9.70 -8.84
N PRO A 192 11.60 10.91 -8.33
CA PRO A 192 12.46 11.50 -7.30
C PRO A 192 12.48 10.68 -6.00
N ASP A 193 11.35 10.07 -5.66
CA ASP A 193 11.10 9.25 -4.49
C ASP A 193 9.93 8.27 -4.74
N GLY A 194 9.56 7.45 -3.77
CA GLY A 194 8.39 6.56 -3.84
C GLY A 194 8.44 5.47 -4.92
N ASN A 195 9.62 5.19 -5.50
CA ASN A 195 9.74 4.22 -6.59
C ASN A 195 9.35 2.80 -6.16
N SER A 196 9.80 2.36 -4.99
CA SER A 196 9.48 1.04 -4.45
C SER A 196 8.00 0.94 -4.11
N GLU A 197 7.48 1.90 -3.36
CA GLU A 197 6.09 1.96 -2.92
C GLU A 197 5.12 1.90 -4.11
N LEU A 198 5.39 2.69 -5.14
CA LEU A 198 4.56 2.72 -6.34
C LEU A 198 4.71 1.45 -7.19
N ALA A 199 5.90 0.87 -7.29
CA ALA A 199 6.12 -0.37 -8.02
C ALA A 199 5.33 -1.53 -7.40
N TRP A 200 5.37 -1.68 -6.07
CA TRP A 200 4.63 -2.69 -5.34
C TRP A 200 3.12 -2.47 -5.43
N SER A 201 2.64 -1.23 -5.31
CA SER A 201 1.21 -0.91 -5.43
C SER A 201 0.67 -1.12 -6.84
N ALA A 202 1.43 -0.74 -7.87
CA ALA A 202 1.04 -0.97 -9.26
C ALA A 202 0.99 -2.46 -9.59
N SER A 203 1.95 -3.23 -9.07
CA SER A 203 1.97 -4.70 -9.21
C SER A 203 0.79 -5.34 -8.49
N ALA A 204 0.46 -4.89 -7.27
CA ALA A 204 -0.71 -5.36 -6.53
C ALA A 204 -2.01 -5.11 -7.30
N ALA A 205 -2.20 -3.90 -7.82
CA ALA A 205 -3.37 -3.55 -8.62
C ALA A 205 -3.46 -4.41 -9.90
N TRP A 206 -2.34 -4.64 -10.59
CA TRP A 206 -2.30 -5.51 -11.75
C TRP A 206 -2.71 -6.95 -11.43
N LEU A 207 -2.16 -7.51 -10.35
CA LEU A 207 -2.52 -8.85 -9.88
C LEU A 207 -4.00 -8.95 -9.48
N CYS A 208 -4.56 -7.94 -8.83
CA CYS A 208 -5.99 -7.86 -8.55
C CYS A 208 -6.81 -7.91 -9.85
N MET A 209 -6.47 -7.08 -10.83
CA MET A 209 -7.15 -7.05 -12.13
C MET A 209 -7.05 -8.39 -12.86
N SER A 210 -5.93 -9.11 -12.74
CA SER A 210 -5.75 -10.42 -13.39
C SER A 210 -6.65 -11.53 -12.83
N VAL A 211 -7.22 -11.32 -11.64
CA VAL A 211 -8.24 -12.21 -11.02
C VAL A 211 -9.64 -11.58 -11.00
N GLY A 212 -9.88 -10.56 -11.84
CA GLY A 212 -11.19 -9.91 -11.99
C GLY A 212 -11.59 -8.97 -10.86
N VAL A 213 -10.66 -8.57 -10.01
CA VAL A 213 -10.89 -7.66 -8.88
C VAL A 213 -10.43 -6.26 -9.24
N ALA A 214 -11.36 -5.33 -9.42
CA ALA A 214 -11.05 -3.91 -9.63
C ALA A 214 -10.81 -3.20 -8.28
N SER A 215 -9.76 -3.61 -7.56
CA SER A 215 -9.47 -3.14 -6.20
C SER A 215 -7.96 -3.04 -5.97
N THR A 216 -7.55 -2.17 -5.07
CA THR A 216 -6.18 -2.04 -4.55
C THR A 216 -6.04 -2.57 -3.12
N ALA A 217 -7.00 -3.41 -2.67
CA ALA A 217 -7.02 -3.98 -1.32
C ALA A 217 -5.88 -4.98 -1.04
N LEU A 218 -5.15 -5.42 -2.06
CA LEU A 218 -3.99 -6.29 -1.89
C LEU A 218 -2.76 -5.48 -1.46
N ASP A 219 -2.46 -5.49 -0.16
CA ASP A 219 -1.34 -4.74 0.41
C ASP A 219 -0.06 -5.59 0.46
N LEU A 220 0.70 -5.57 -0.63
CA LEU A 220 1.99 -6.26 -0.71
C LEU A 220 3.03 -5.61 0.22
N HIS A 221 2.97 -4.31 0.41
CA HIS A 221 3.96 -3.57 1.18
C HIS A 221 3.90 -3.90 2.68
N ALA A 222 2.69 -4.10 3.22
CA ALA A 222 2.51 -4.41 4.64
C ALA A 222 3.08 -5.77 5.10
N VAL A 223 3.36 -6.67 4.16
CA VAL A 223 3.91 -8.01 4.46
C VAL A 223 5.32 -8.20 3.90
N LEU A 224 5.91 -7.15 3.32
CA LEU A 224 7.23 -7.17 2.74
C LEU A 224 8.29 -7.33 3.85
N ASP A 225 9.12 -8.36 3.75
CA ASP A 225 10.35 -8.48 4.53
C ASP A 225 11.43 -7.61 3.88
N ALA A 226 11.62 -6.41 4.43
CA ALA A 226 12.54 -5.41 3.87
C ALA A 226 13.99 -5.89 3.80
N ASP A 227 14.44 -6.72 4.74
CA ASP A 227 15.80 -7.23 4.76
C ASP A 227 16.00 -8.34 3.72
N LEU A 228 15.06 -9.26 3.63
CA LEU A 228 15.07 -10.29 2.58
C LEU A 228 14.96 -9.65 1.20
N HIS A 229 14.06 -8.69 1.03
CA HIS A 229 13.88 -7.95 -0.22
C HIS A 229 15.17 -7.27 -0.66
N ARG A 230 15.86 -6.58 0.25
CA ARG A 230 17.13 -5.93 -0.03
C ARG A 230 18.21 -6.95 -0.44
N ARG A 231 18.33 -8.07 0.27
CA ARG A 231 19.28 -9.12 -0.07
C ARG A 231 19.01 -9.71 -1.46
N CYS A 232 17.77 -10.15 -1.73
CA CYS A 232 17.41 -10.72 -3.03
C CYS A 232 17.65 -9.75 -4.19
N ARG A 233 17.38 -8.45 -3.97
CA ARG A 233 17.65 -7.40 -4.96
C ARG A 233 19.15 -7.24 -5.26
N HIS A 234 20.00 -7.27 -4.24
CA HIS A 234 21.45 -7.21 -4.42
C HIS A 234 21.99 -8.48 -5.11
N GLU A 235 21.50 -9.64 -4.73
CA GLU A 235 21.87 -10.91 -5.38
C GLU A 235 21.46 -10.94 -6.85
N LEU A 236 20.27 -10.45 -7.17
CA LEU A 236 19.82 -10.31 -8.55
C LEU A 236 20.72 -9.37 -9.35
N ALA A 237 21.06 -8.20 -8.81
CA ALA A 237 21.94 -7.25 -9.48
C ALA A 237 23.37 -7.81 -9.66
N ALA A 238 23.93 -8.41 -8.61
CA ALA A 238 25.34 -8.86 -8.60
C ALA A 238 25.54 -10.21 -9.30
N GLN A 239 24.61 -11.15 -9.12
CA GLN A 239 24.78 -12.56 -9.52
C GLN A 239 23.77 -13.01 -10.58
N GLY A 240 22.69 -12.23 -10.82
CA GLY A 240 21.62 -12.60 -11.73
C GLY A 240 20.65 -13.64 -11.17
N SER A 241 20.54 -13.75 -9.83
CA SER A 241 19.68 -14.74 -9.16
C SER A 241 18.20 -14.38 -9.27
N VAL A 242 17.63 -14.55 -10.46
CA VAL A 242 16.22 -14.29 -10.75
C VAL A 242 15.28 -15.15 -9.90
N ALA A 243 15.66 -16.42 -9.69
CA ALA A 243 14.82 -17.36 -8.93
C ALA A 243 14.61 -16.93 -7.49
N ALA A 244 15.65 -16.48 -6.78
CA ALA A 244 15.53 -16.01 -5.39
C ALA A 244 14.66 -14.75 -5.28
N TRP A 245 14.84 -13.82 -6.21
CA TRP A 245 14.03 -12.61 -6.28
C TRP A 245 12.56 -12.93 -6.55
N SER A 246 12.26 -13.70 -7.59
CA SER A 246 10.89 -14.05 -7.96
C SER A 246 10.18 -14.82 -6.85
N ALA A 247 10.84 -15.80 -6.25
CA ALA A 247 10.30 -16.55 -5.11
C ALA A 247 9.99 -15.64 -3.92
N GLN A 248 10.82 -14.63 -3.64
CA GLN A 248 10.54 -13.64 -2.59
C GLN A 248 9.29 -12.82 -2.92
N VAL A 249 9.13 -12.34 -4.17
CA VAL A 249 7.95 -11.57 -4.58
C VAL A 249 6.69 -12.43 -4.49
N TRP A 250 6.69 -13.66 -5.00
CA TRP A 250 5.51 -14.54 -4.98
C TRP A 250 5.10 -14.95 -3.57
N ARG A 251 6.06 -15.24 -2.68
CA ARG A 251 5.76 -15.45 -1.25
C ARG A 251 5.17 -14.22 -0.58
N THR A 252 5.58 -13.02 -1.01
CA THR A 252 4.96 -11.77 -0.54
C THR A 252 3.52 -11.67 -1.04
N VAL A 253 3.24 -12.02 -2.29
CA VAL A 253 1.87 -12.08 -2.83
C VAL A 253 1.00 -13.06 -2.03
N THR A 254 1.48 -14.28 -1.80
CA THR A 254 0.75 -15.29 -1.01
C THR A 254 0.40 -14.75 0.38
N ARG A 255 1.39 -14.21 1.10
CA ARG A 255 1.17 -13.64 2.44
C ARG A 255 0.19 -12.47 2.44
N ALA A 256 0.24 -11.60 1.43
CA ALA A 256 -0.69 -10.48 1.31
C ALA A 256 -2.12 -10.96 1.08
N CYS A 257 -2.32 -11.97 0.21
CA CYS A 257 -3.62 -12.56 -0.02
C CYS A 257 -4.20 -13.16 1.27
N ASP A 258 -3.44 -13.99 1.97
CA ASP A 258 -3.89 -14.64 3.21
C ASP A 258 -4.18 -13.61 4.30
N ARG A 259 -3.37 -12.56 4.40
CA ARG A 259 -3.62 -11.43 5.33
C ARG A 259 -4.94 -10.72 4.99
N THR A 260 -5.17 -10.36 3.72
CA THR A 260 -6.38 -9.65 3.31
C THR A 260 -7.63 -10.48 3.55
N ILE A 261 -7.60 -11.78 3.24
CA ILE A 261 -8.69 -12.72 3.55
C ILE A 261 -8.96 -12.75 5.06
N GLY A 262 -7.92 -12.82 5.88
CA GLY A 262 -8.04 -12.78 7.33
C GLY A 262 -8.65 -11.47 7.85
N GLN A 263 -8.27 -10.34 7.26
CA GLN A 263 -8.81 -9.01 7.60
C GLN A 263 -10.31 -8.88 7.21
N LEU A 264 -10.71 -9.37 6.04
CA LEU A 264 -12.13 -9.42 5.64
C LEU A 264 -12.97 -10.23 6.62
N ALA A 265 -12.48 -11.41 7.00
CA ALA A 265 -13.16 -12.24 8.00
C ALA A 265 -13.20 -11.57 9.40
N ALA A 266 -12.17 -10.82 9.77
CA ALA A 266 -12.15 -10.07 11.02
C ALA A 266 -13.12 -8.88 11.00
N LEU A 267 -13.23 -8.16 9.89
CA LEU A 267 -14.20 -7.08 9.70
C LEU A 267 -15.63 -7.60 9.77
N ASP A 268 -15.91 -8.75 9.16
CA ASP A 268 -17.24 -9.36 9.21
C ASP A 268 -17.65 -9.76 10.63
N ARG A 269 -16.73 -10.39 11.39
CA ARG A 269 -16.96 -10.71 12.80
C ARG A 269 -17.18 -9.46 13.65
N ALA A 270 -16.32 -8.43 13.48
CA ALA A 270 -16.44 -7.17 14.20
C ALA A 270 -17.79 -6.47 13.91
N ARG A 271 -18.22 -6.48 12.67
CA ARG A 271 -19.53 -5.93 12.26
C ARG A 271 -20.67 -6.64 12.95
N THR A 272 -20.68 -7.97 12.90
CA THR A 272 -21.73 -8.79 13.54
C THR A 272 -21.79 -8.51 15.04
N GLU A 273 -20.66 -8.56 15.74
CA GLU A 273 -20.58 -8.31 17.19
C GLU A 273 -21.04 -6.88 17.56
N LEU A 274 -20.66 -5.89 16.79
CA LEU A 274 -21.04 -4.49 17.04
C LEU A 274 -22.54 -4.25 16.78
N LEU A 275 -23.10 -4.90 15.76
CA LEU A 275 -24.54 -4.84 15.47
C LEU A 275 -25.36 -5.53 16.57
N ASP A 276 -24.91 -6.68 17.09
CA ASP A 276 -25.56 -7.34 18.22
C ASP A 276 -25.57 -6.45 19.46
N ARG A 277 -24.46 -5.75 19.75
CA ARG A 277 -24.41 -4.77 20.85
C ARG A 277 -25.33 -3.59 20.61
N ALA A 278 -25.39 -3.09 19.37
CA ALA A 278 -26.30 -1.98 19.01
C ALA A 278 -27.77 -2.38 19.12
N ASP A 279 -28.13 -3.61 18.77
CA ASP A 279 -29.48 -4.14 18.86
C ASP A 279 -29.96 -4.35 20.31
N ALA A 280 -29.02 -4.65 21.22
CA ALA A 280 -29.31 -4.71 22.64
C ALA A 280 -29.59 -3.33 23.27
N MET A 281 -29.27 -2.22 22.57
CA MET A 281 -29.50 -0.87 23.07
C MET A 281 -30.96 -0.44 22.89
N ARG A 282 -31.43 0.45 23.76
CA ARG A 282 -32.71 1.13 23.58
C ARG A 282 -32.70 1.98 22.30
N ALA A 283 -33.74 1.87 21.47
CA ALA A 283 -33.85 2.56 20.18
C ALA A 283 -32.65 2.26 19.24
N PRO A 284 -32.54 1.04 18.73
CA PRO A 284 -31.30 0.53 18.07
C PRO A 284 -31.00 1.17 16.71
N ARG A 285 -31.94 1.92 16.12
CA ARG A 285 -31.76 2.49 14.77
C ARG A 285 -30.46 3.32 14.65
N HIS A 286 -30.29 4.36 15.45
CA HIS A 286 -29.10 5.23 15.38
C HIS A 286 -27.82 4.52 15.84
N PRO A 287 -27.81 3.65 16.89
CA PRO A 287 -26.70 2.79 17.18
C PRO A 287 -26.24 1.95 15.98
N ARG A 288 -27.14 1.30 15.26
CA ARG A 288 -26.82 0.50 14.05
C ARG A 288 -26.23 1.38 12.94
N GLU A 289 -26.86 2.52 12.65
CA GLU A 289 -26.37 3.49 11.67
C GLU A 289 -24.95 3.97 12.04
N LEU A 290 -24.69 4.23 13.32
CA LEU A 290 -23.36 4.58 13.81
C LEU A 290 -22.36 3.45 13.65
N VAL A 291 -22.72 2.19 13.97
CA VAL A 291 -21.86 1.03 13.74
C VAL A 291 -21.47 0.91 12.27
N MET A 292 -22.42 1.04 11.34
CA MET A 292 -22.13 1.00 9.90
C MET A 292 -21.16 2.13 9.48
N HIS A 293 -21.32 3.33 10.03
CA HIS A 293 -20.34 4.41 9.83
C HIS A 293 -18.96 4.06 10.40
N LEU A 294 -18.90 3.52 11.63
CA LEU A 294 -17.66 3.15 12.29
C LEU A 294 -16.91 2.00 11.61
N MET A 295 -17.61 1.13 10.88
CA MET A 295 -16.94 0.15 10.00
C MET A 295 -16.18 0.83 8.86
N GLY A 296 -16.62 1.97 8.36
CA GLY A 296 -15.93 2.81 7.39
C GLY A 296 -14.96 3.83 8.02
N SER A 297 -15.17 4.27 9.25
CA SER A 297 -14.37 5.28 9.95
C SER A 297 -14.32 4.99 11.46
N PRO A 298 -13.32 4.21 11.95
CA PRO A 298 -13.30 3.77 13.35
C PRO A 298 -13.04 4.88 14.35
N ILE A 299 -12.66 6.06 13.89
CA ILE A 299 -12.38 7.23 14.71
C ILE A 299 -13.45 8.27 14.44
N THR A 300 -14.07 8.81 15.51
CA THR A 300 -15.16 9.78 15.40
C THR A 300 -15.11 10.78 16.57
N ASP A 301 -15.81 11.90 16.41
CA ASP A 301 -16.17 12.82 17.49
C ASP A 301 -17.68 13.07 17.50
N VAL A 302 -18.20 13.75 18.53
CA VAL A 302 -19.64 14.01 18.66
C VAL A 302 -20.19 14.82 17.47
N ARG A 303 -19.42 15.73 16.89
CA ARG A 303 -19.85 16.54 15.74
C ARG A 303 -19.88 15.72 14.44
N ASP A 304 -18.99 14.76 14.33
CA ASP A 304 -19.00 13.83 13.22
C ASP A 304 -20.24 12.93 13.29
N VAL A 305 -20.57 12.40 14.46
CA VAL A 305 -21.80 11.63 14.70
C VAL A 305 -23.06 12.48 14.42
N GLU A 306 -23.11 13.73 14.92
CA GLU A 306 -24.19 14.69 14.63
C GLU A 306 -24.41 14.85 13.13
N ARG A 307 -23.34 15.12 12.39
CA ARG A 307 -23.37 15.34 10.93
C ARG A 307 -23.75 14.08 10.17
N THR A 308 -23.17 12.95 10.53
CA THR A 308 -23.38 11.67 9.82
C THR A 308 -24.78 11.14 9.98
N LEU A 309 -25.35 11.26 11.18
CA LEU A 309 -26.68 10.73 11.49
C LEU A 309 -27.79 11.77 11.31
N GLY A 310 -27.48 13.06 11.07
CA GLY A 310 -28.46 14.14 10.94
C GLY A 310 -29.27 14.41 12.21
N ILE A 311 -28.66 14.17 13.38
CA ILE A 311 -29.29 14.38 14.71
C ILE A 311 -28.73 15.63 15.39
N THR A 312 -29.34 16.08 16.48
CA THR A 312 -28.82 17.21 17.24
C THR A 312 -27.54 16.84 18.01
N PHE A 313 -26.69 17.84 18.31
CA PHE A 313 -25.48 17.65 19.12
C PHE A 313 -25.77 16.97 20.47
N ALA A 314 -26.87 17.35 21.15
CA ALA A 314 -27.25 16.72 22.41
C ALA A 314 -27.61 15.25 22.25
N ALA A 315 -28.34 14.89 21.17
CA ALA A 315 -28.66 13.48 20.87
C ALA A 315 -27.43 12.69 20.46
N ALA A 316 -26.50 13.30 19.69
CA ALA A 316 -25.25 12.68 19.32
C ALA A 316 -24.36 12.40 20.54
N ASN A 317 -24.27 13.35 21.47
CA ASN A 317 -23.52 13.17 22.72
C ASN A 317 -24.11 12.05 23.59
N ASP A 318 -25.44 12.01 23.77
CA ASP A 318 -26.12 10.91 24.49
C ASP A 318 -25.87 9.55 23.82
N LEU A 319 -25.94 9.50 22.48
CA LEU A 319 -25.67 8.30 21.72
C LEU A 319 -24.22 7.80 21.93
N VAL A 320 -23.25 8.71 21.86
CA VAL A 320 -21.84 8.38 22.07
C VAL A 320 -21.62 7.80 23.48
N GLU A 321 -22.16 8.42 24.53
CA GLU A 321 -22.03 7.92 25.92
C GLU A 321 -22.68 6.52 26.07
N ARG A 322 -23.84 6.30 25.45
CA ARG A 322 -24.46 4.97 25.41
C ARG A 322 -23.62 3.94 24.66
N CYS A 323 -23.00 4.33 23.55
CA CYS A 323 -22.10 3.48 22.78
C CYS A 323 -20.82 3.15 23.56
N ILE A 324 -20.31 4.06 24.40
CA ILE A 324 -19.20 3.78 25.32
C ILE A 324 -19.64 2.73 26.34
N THR A 325 -20.81 2.91 26.97
CA THR A 325 -21.36 1.96 27.96
C THR A 325 -21.58 0.57 27.33
N ALA A 326 -22.01 0.50 26.07
CA ALA A 326 -22.18 -0.75 25.31
C ALA A 326 -20.86 -1.36 24.80
N GLY A 327 -19.72 -0.69 25.01
CA GLY A 327 -18.41 -1.15 24.53
C GLY A 327 -18.24 -1.09 23.00
N ILE A 328 -19.02 -0.24 22.32
CA ILE A 328 -18.90 0.03 20.87
C ILE A 328 -17.80 1.07 20.62
N LEU A 329 -17.72 2.07 21.48
CA LEU A 329 -16.74 3.16 21.43
C LEU A 329 -15.89 3.21 22.70
N ARG A 330 -14.65 3.68 22.55
CA ARG A 330 -13.76 4.05 23.65
C ARG A 330 -13.21 5.44 23.43
N GLU A 331 -13.22 6.27 24.47
CA GLU A 331 -12.54 7.57 24.39
C GLU A 331 -11.01 7.38 24.36
N VAL A 332 -10.33 8.16 23.51
CA VAL A 332 -8.88 8.03 23.31
C VAL A 332 -8.07 9.27 23.71
N THR A 333 -8.72 10.40 24.03
CA THR A 333 -8.02 11.68 24.24
C THR A 333 -7.85 12.11 25.69
N GLY A 334 -8.68 11.64 26.62
CA GLY A 334 -8.73 12.12 28.01
C GLY A 334 -9.07 13.62 28.18
N ARG A 335 -9.61 14.26 27.13
CA ARG A 335 -9.86 15.70 27.11
C ARG A 335 -11.25 16.03 27.64
N ARG A 336 -11.40 17.19 28.31
CA ARG A 336 -12.72 17.69 28.72
C ARG A 336 -13.57 18.21 27.55
N ARG A 337 -12.93 18.73 26.48
CA ARG A 337 -13.58 19.24 25.26
C ARG A 337 -12.87 18.69 24.03
N GLY A 338 -13.62 18.49 22.93
CA GLY A 338 -13.06 17.92 21.70
C GLY A 338 -12.59 16.48 21.90
N ARG A 339 -13.36 15.68 22.63
CA ARG A 339 -13.10 14.24 22.82
C ARG A 339 -13.15 13.52 21.49
N ILE A 340 -12.25 12.58 21.32
CA ILE A 340 -12.20 11.67 20.19
C ILE A 340 -12.43 10.26 20.67
N TYR A 341 -13.16 9.49 19.91
CA TYR A 341 -13.57 8.12 20.22
C TYR A 341 -13.10 7.16 19.15
N CYS A 342 -12.77 5.94 19.55
CA CYS A 342 -12.32 4.87 18.68
C CYS A 342 -13.23 3.64 18.82
N CYS A 343 -13.61 3.04 17.72
CA CYS A 343 -14.19 1.70 17.65
C CYS A 343 -13.05 0.68 17.55
N ASP A 344 -12.59 0.16 18.68
CA ASP A 344 -11.44 -0.74 18.72
C ASP A 344 -11.65 -2.02 17.91
N ALA A 345 -12.87 -2.57 17.85
CA ALA A 345 -13.16 -3.78 17.09
C ALA A 345 -12.90 -3.57 15.59
N SER A 346 -13.40 -2.47 15.01
CA SER A 346 -13.14 -2.11 13.61
C SER A 346 -11.66 -1.79 13.36
N ALA A 347 -11.03 -1.04 14.27
CA ALA A 347 -9.61 -0.66 14.17
C ALA A 347 -8.68 -1.88 14.21
N ASN A 348 -8.94 -2.82 15.13
CA ASN A 348 -8.13 -4.04 15.29
C ASN A 348 -8.27 -5.00 14.09
N ALA A 349 -9.44 -5.10 13.49
CA ALA A 349 -9.65 -5.93 12.30
C ALA A 349 -8.73 -5.53 11.13
N LEU A 350 -8.33 -4.26 11.06
CA LEU A 350 -7.41 -3.73 10.04
C LEU A 350 -5.92 -3.89 10.40
N GLY A 351 -5.60 -4.20 11.67
CA GLY A 351 -4.24 -4.52 12.11
C GLY A 351 -3.25 -3.35 12.23
N HIS A 352 -3.66 -2.11 11.92
CA HIS A 352 -2.72 -0.97 11.86
C HIS A 352 -3.01 0.18 12.83
N VAL A 353 -4.26 0.37 13.21
CA VAL A 353 -4.67 1.61 13.87
C VAL A 353 -4.32 1.63 15.36
N THR A 354 -4.33 0.49 16.02
CA THR A 354 -4.13 0.40 17.47
C THR A 354 -2.70 0.73 17.91
N ALA A 355 -1.68 0.31 17.17
CA ALA A 355 -0.30 0.62 17.53
C ALA A 355 0.01 2.12 17.37
N SER A 356 -0.51 2.74 16.30
CA SER A 356 -0.37 4.18 16.06
C SER A 356 -1.18 5.04 17.04
N LEU A 357 -2.37 4.58 17.44
CA LEU A 357 -3.20 5.26 18.42
C LEU A 357 -2.59 5.20 19.83
N GLN A 358 -2.00 4.07 20.20
CA GLN A 358 -1.31 3.93 21.49
C GLN A 358 -0.03 4.77 21.57
N ALA A 359 0.70 4.92 20.46
CA ALA A 359 1.89 5.76 20.38
C ALA A 359 1.58 7.28 20.36
N SER A 360 0.35 7.67 20.00
CA SER A 360 -0.06 9.08 19.86
C SER A 360 -0.71 9.68 21.11
N VAL A 361 -0.99 8.87 22.13
CA VAL A 361 -1.50 9.35 23.42
C VAL A 361 -0.30 9.61 24.35
N PRO A 362 0.01 10.86 24.71
CA PRO A 362 1.09 11.12 25.65
C PRO A 362 0.79 10.42 26.99
N ALA A 363 1.73 9.61 27.45
CA ALA A 363 1.72 8.99 28.78
C ALA A 363 1.87 10.10 29.83
N GLY A 364 0.76 10.77 30.20
CA GLY A 364 0.81 11.88 31.16
C GLY A 364 -0.45 12.72 31.30
N ALA A 365 -1.58 12.29 30.77
CA ALA A 365 -2.86 12.97 30.99
C ALA A 365 -3.78 12.10 31.88
N ALA A 366 -3.28 11.74 33.06
CA ALA A 366 -4.10 11.20 34.17
C ALA A 366 -4.45 12.31 35.15
#